data_482ecc268965ae5138297325b033f010
#
_entry.id   482ecc268965ae5138297325b033f010
#
_cell.length_a   1.000
_cell.length_b   1.000
_cell.length_c   1.000
_cell.angle_alpha   90.00
_cell.angle_beta   90.00
_cell.angle_gamma   90.00
#
_symmetry.space_group_name_H-M   'P 1'
#
loop_
_entity.id
_entity.type
_entity.pdbx_description
1 polymer ?
#
loop_
_entity_poly.entity_id
_entity_poly.type
_entity_poly.pdbx_seq_one_letter_code
_entity_poly.pdbx_strand_id
1 'polypeptide(L)'
;MIIEGIATNTQDVHDLNRFGADRIELCSGMEQDGLTPAMALVKEAVEASSIPINVMIRPHDLSFRYTDREIMQMEDQIREVGSYGANGIVIGALAEDGRIDTNALENFISVRGNMDITFHKAFDALDDHFEGLKMLLKYPEVKTILTSGGPGGVTDNFEHLEKLMKEAEDTHVTTG
;
A
#
# COMPACT_ATOMS: atom_id res chain seq x y z
N MET A 1 3.30 -2.74 -18.24
CA MET A 1 4.16 -2.77 -17.04
C MET A 1 4.14 -1.37 -16.47
N ILE A 2 3.88 -1.21 -15.18
CA ILE A 2 3.93 0.08 -14.46
C ILE A 2 5.24 0.11 -13.67
N ILE A 3 5.99 1.20 -13.79
CA ILE A 3 7.19 1.43 -13.00
C ILE A 3 6.81 2.36 -11.85
N GLU A 4 6.77 1.81 -10.65
CA GLU A 4 6.55 2.56 -9.42
C GLU A 4 7.87 2.79 -8.70
N GLY A 5 8.18 4.05 -8.39
CA GLY A 5 9.38 4.44 -7.66
C GLY A 5 9.05 4.86 -6.23
N ILE A 6 9.93 4.55 -5.29
CA ILE A 6 9.81 4.99 -3.89
C ILE A 6 10.42 6.38 -3.75
N ALA A 7 9.69 7.29 -3.09
CA ALA A 7 10.17 8.60 -2.69
C ALA A 7 10.09 8.77 -1.16
N THR A 8 11.11 9.38 -0.59
CA THR A 8 11.18 9.68 0.84
C THR A 8 11.31 11.17 1.15
N ASN A 9 11.45 11.96 0.11
CA ASN A 9 11.61 13.41 0.14
C ASN A 9 11.21 14.04 -1.22
N THR A 10 11.10 15.34 -1.27
CA THR A 10 10.66 16.07 -2.48
C THR A 10 11.66 15.96 -3.63
N GLN A 11 12.97 15.79 -3.35
CA GLN A 11 13.97 15.59 -4.40
C GLN A 11 13.77 14.26 -5.13
N ASP A 12 13.47 13.18 -4.40
CA ASP A 12 13.13 11.86 -4.99
C ASP A 12 11.92 12.00 -5.93
N VAL A 13 10.89 12.79 -5.53
CA VAL A 13 9.70 13.06 -6.35
C VAL A 13 10.10 13.73 -7.67
N HIS A 14 10.94 14.76 -7.63
CA HIS A 14 11.43 15.43 -8.84
C HIS A 14 12.22 14.48 -9.75
N ASP A 15 13.09 13.66 -9.17
CA ASP A 15 13.91 12.72 -9.93
C ASP A 15 13.05 11.62 -10.58
N LEU A 16 12.07 11.07 -9.88
CA LEU A 16 11.14 10.08 -10.43
C LEU A 16 10.28 10.65 -11.57
N ASN A 17 9.78 11.88 -11.42
CA ASN A 17 9.09 12.58 -12.51
C ASN A 17 10.02 12.76 -13.74
N ARG A 18 11.27 13.15 -13.51
CA ARG A 18 12.24 13.40 -14.58
C ARG A 18 12.66 12.13 -15.31
N PHE A 19 12.81 11.01 -14.58
CA PHE A 19 13.30 9.74 -15.13
C PHE A 19 12.18 8.84 -15.65
N GLY A 20 10.92 9.28 -15.60
CA GLY A 20 9.80 8.63 -16.28
C GLY A 20 9.25 7.44 -15.52
N ALA A 21 9.19 7.52 -14.18
CA ALA A 21 8.34 6.62 -13.42
C ALA A 21 6.86 6.86 -13.77
N ASP A 22 6.06 5.81 -13.71
CA ASP A 22 4.62 5.88 -13.97
C ASP A 22 3.83 6.30 -12.73
N ARG A 23 4.37 5.99 -11.54
CA ARG A 23 3.74 6.24 -10.23
C ARG A 23 4.80 6.35 -9.14
N ILE A 24 4.48 7.02 -8.06
CA ILE A 24 5.33 7.19 -6.88
C ILE A 24 4.64 6.56 -5.68
N GLU A 25 5.37 5.76 -4.90
CA GLU A 25 5.04 5.42 -3.53
C GLU A 25 5.79 6.35 -2.59
N LEU A 26 5.08 7.19 -1.86
CA LEU A 26 5.65 8.12 -0.90
C LEU A 26 5.61 7.52 0.50
N CYS A 27 6.76 7.34 1.12
CA CYS A 27 6.89 6.81 2.47
C CYS A 27 8.04 7.47 3.23
N SER A 28 8.18 7.11 4.50
CA SER A 28 9.34 7.39 5.36
C SER A 28 9.84 6.09 5.97
N GLY A 29 10.93 6.11 6.76
CA GLY A 29 11.37 4.94 7.52
C GLY A 29 11.66 3.72 6.65
N MET A 30 12.49 3.88 5.61
CA MET A 30 12.81 2.77 4.68
C MET A 30 13.53 1.60 5.37
N GLU A 31 14.24 1.87 6.44
CA GLU A 31 14.87 0.86 7.29
C GLU A 31 13.85 0.00 8.07
N GLN A 32 12.58 0.44 8.11
CA GLN A 32 11.43 -0.28 8.67
C GLN A 32 10.44 -0.75 7.58
N ASP A 33 10.88 -0.89 6.34
CA ASP A 33 10.03 -1.26 5.19
C ASP A 33 8.88 -0.27 4.91
N GLY A 34 9.10 1.02 5.20
CA GLY A 34 8.16 2.10 4.91
C GLY A 34 7.14 2.37 6.02
N LEU A 35 7.08 3.62 6.45
CA LEU A 35 6.12 4.16 7.43
C LEU A 35 5.39 5.37 6.82
N THR A 36 4.33 5.82 7.51
CA THR A 36 3.61 7.03 7.13
C THR A 36 4.55 8.25 7.12
N PRO A 37 4.67 8.98 6.01
CA PRO A 37 5.46 10.22 5.96
C PRO A 37 4.76 11.35 6.72
N ALA A 38 5.53 12.38 7.11
CA ALA A 38 4.95 13.59 7.68
C ALA A 38 3.95 14.23 6.69
N MET A 39 2.78 14.67 7.17
CA MET A 39 1.73 15.23 6.32
C MET A 39 2.17 16.48 5.54
N ALA A 40 3.12 17.26 6.09
CA ALA A 40 3.75 18.37 5.36
C ALA A 40 4.48 17.88 4.10
N LEU A 41 5.25 16.78 4.21
CA LEU A 41 5.93 16.17 3.07
C LEU A 41 4.93 15.62 2.05
N VAL A 42 3.83 15.00 2.51
CA VAL A 42 2.77 14.50 1.61
C VAL A 42 2.22 15.63 0.75
N LYS A 43 1.87 16.76 1.39
CA LYS A 43 1.36 17.93 0.68
C LYS A 43 2.35 18.47 -0.34
N GLU A 44 3.61 18.67 0.07
CA GLU A 44 4.66 19.15 -0.83
C GLU A 44 4.92 18.19 -2.00
N ALA A 45 4.93 16.89 -1.74
CA ALA A 45 5.15 15.87 -2.75
C ALA A 45 4.01 15.85 -3.79
N VAL A 46 2.76 15.91 -3.33
CA VAL A 46 1.59 15.93 -4.24
C VAL A 46 1.59 17.20 -5.09
N GLU A 47 1.90 18.36 -4.50
CA GLU A 47 2.01 19.63 -5.25
C GLU A 47 3.16 19.63 -6.26
N ALA A 48 4.26 18.93 -5.98
CA ALA A 48 5.46 18.88 -6.83
C ALA A 48 5.37 17.81 -7.95
N SER A 49 4.49 16.83 -7.82
CA SER A 49 4.44 15.71 -8.75
C SER A 49 3.54 15.97 -9.95
N SER A 50 3.99 15.52 -11.12
CA SER A 50 3.19 15.44 -12.35
C SER A 50 2.64 14.03 -12.62
N ILE A 51 3.02 13.05 -11.81
CA ILE A 51 2.56 11.64 -11.91
C ILE A 51 1.85 11.23 -10.62
N PRO A 52 1.01 10.18 -10.65
CA PRO A 52 0.25 9.73 -9.49
C PRO A 52 1.14 9.44 -8.28
N ILE A 53 0.69 9.85 -7.09
CA ILE A 53 1.33 9.52 -5.80
C ILE A 53 0.39 8.66 -4.97
N ASN A 54 0.89 7.52 -4.52
CA ASN A 54 0.30 6.69 -3.48
C ASN A 54 1.08 6.92 -2.17
N VAL A 55 0.38 7.07 -1.06
CA VAL A 55 0.97 7.43 0.22
C VAL A 55 0.86 6.28 1.20
N MET A 56 2.00 5.89 1.81
CA MET A 56 2.05 4.88 2.86
C MET A 56 1.30 5.37 4.11
N ILE A 57 0.37 4.56 4.59
CA ILE A 57 -0.34 4.75 5.86
C ILE A 57 -0.05 3.55 6.76
N ARG A 58 1.03 3.65 7.50
CA ARG A 58 1.54 2.62 8.40
C ARG A 58 2.19 3.31 9.61
N PRO A 59 1.56 3.31 10.78
CA PRO A 59 2.00 4.12 11.92
C PRO A 59 3.28 3.61 12.59
N HIS A 60 3.58 2.31 12.49
CA HIS A 60 4.74 1.67 13.13
C HIS A 60 5.16 0.38 12.41
N ASP A 61 6.34 -0.13 12.73
CA ASP A 61 6.95 -1.36 12.21
C ASP A 61 6.81 -2.58 13.14
N LEU A 62 6.16 -2.43 14.31
CA LEU A 62 6.06 -3.47 15.33
C LEU A 62 5.27 -4.69 14.84
N SER A 63 4.21 -4.44 14.08
CA SER A 63 3.34 -5.47 13.49
C SER A 63 2.45 -4.86 12.42
N PHE A 64 1.61 -5.69 11.80
CA PHE A 64 0.48 -5.24 10.97
C PHE A 64 -0.87 -5.32 11.70
N ARG A 65 -0.84 -5.49 13.01
CA ARG A 65 -2.02 -5.47 13.88
C ARG A 65 -2.08 -4.14 14.59
N TYR A 66 -3.22 -3.51 14.55
CA TYR A 66 -3.41 -2.16 15.07
C TYR A 66 -4.51 -2.14 16.12
N THR A 67 -4.32 -1.30 17.13
CA THR A 67 -5.36 -0.99 18.10
C THR A 67 -6.44 -0.10 17.48
N ASP A 68 -7.63 -0.05 18.07
CA ASP A 68 -8.70 0.85 17.62
C ASP A 68 -8.24 2.30 17.50
N ARG A 69 -7.36 2.75 18.42
CA ARG A 69 -6.81 4.11 18.38
C ARG A 69 -5.91 4.33 17.17
N GLU A 70 -5.10 3.34 16.81
CA GLU A 70 -4.22 3.40 15.63
C GLU A 70 -5.05 3.35 14.35
N ILE A 71 -6.10 2.53 14.30
CA ILE A 71 -7.04 2.52 13.16
C ILE A 71 -7.68 3.90 12.99
N MET A 72 -8.18 4.53 14.05
CA MET A 72 -8.72 5.90 13.99
C MET A 72 -7.68 6.92 13.50
N GLN A 73 -6.43 6.81 13.98
CA GLN A 73 -5.33 7.67 13.50
C GLN A 73 -5.08 7.46 12.00
N MET A 74 -5.06 6.21 11.53
CA MET A 74 -4.89 5.90 10.11
C MET A 74 -6.05 6.46 9.27
N GLU A 75 -7.29 6.35 9.74
CA GLU A 75 -8.45 6.95 9.06
C GLU A 75 -8.32 8.47 8.93
N ASP A 76 -7.86 9.17 9.98
CA ASP A 76 -7.65 10.62 9.93
C ASP A 76 -6.55 10.99 8.94
N GLN A 77 -5.45 10.24 8.93
CA GLN A 77 -4.38 10.40 7.96
C GLN A 77 -4.86 10.16 6.51
N ILE A 78 -5.69 9.14 6.28
CA ILE A 78 -6.28 8.85 4.96
C ILE A 78 -7.13 10.03 4.48
N ARG A 79 -7.99 10.60 5.35
CA ARG A 79 -8.79 11.79 5.00
C ARG A 79 -7.90 12.98 4.64
N GLU A 80 -6.83 13.20 5.41
CA GLU A 80 -5.90 14.30 5.20
C GLU A 80 -5.15 14.14 3.88
N VAL A 81 -4.59 12.96 3.61
CA VAL A 81 -3.92 12.61 2.34
C VAL A 81 -4.85 12.82 1.14
N GLY A 82 -6.11 12.38 1.25
CA GLY A 82 -7.10 12.60 0.20
C GLY A 82 -7.39 14.07 -0.04
N SER A 83 -7.38 14.92 1.02
CA SER A 83 -7.58 16.37 0.90
C SER A 83 -6.46 17.09 0.13
N TYR A 84 -5.26 16.50 0.10
CA TYR A 84 -4.12 17.01 -0.68
C TYR A 84 -4.16 16.58 -2.16
N GLY A 85 -5.03 15.62 -2.50
CA GLY A 85 -5.18 15.15 -3.89
C GLY A 85 -4.27 13.99 -4.26
N ALA A 86 -3.83 13.19 -3.30
CA ALA A 86 -3.10 11.95 -3.58
C ALA A 86 -3.96 10.99 -4.43
N ASN A 87 -3.29 10.19 -5.27
CA ASN A 87 -3.95 9.22 -6.14
C ASN A 87 -4.41 7.97 -5.37
N GLY A 88 -3.65 7.54 -4.41
CA GLY A 88 -3.94 6.33 -3.65
C GLY A 88 -3.27 6.29 -2.29
N ILE A 89 -3.60 5.25 -1.55
CA ILE A 89 -3.02 4.91 -0.26
C ILE A 89 -2.44 3.51 -0.28
N VAL A 90 -1.36 3.32 0.48
CA VAL A 90 -0.69 2.04 0.66
C VAL A 90 -0.92 1.60 2.10
N ILE A 91 -1.71 0.58 2.30
CA ILE A 91 -2.21 0.13 3.61
C ILE A 91 -2.16 -1.39 3.73
N GLY A 92 -2.34 -1.89 4.95
CA GLY A 92 -2.57 -3.30 5.23
C GLY A 92 -2.73 -3.50 6.72
N ALA A 93 -3.75 -4.25 7.12
CA ALA A 93 -4.03 -4.60 8.50
C ALA A 93 -4.36 -6.08 8.62
N LEU A 94 -3.85 -6.73 9.66
CA LEU A 94 -4.09 -8.13 9.99
C LEU A 94 -4.81 -8.25 11.33
N ALA A 95 -5.74 -9.19 11.40
CA ALA A 95 -6.42 -9.57 12.62
C ALA A 95 -5.53 -10.47 13.51
N GLU A 96 -5.98 -10.74 14.72
CA GLU A 96 -5.23 -11.60 15.67
C GLU A 96 -5.04 -13.04 15.17
N ASP A 97 -5.95 -13.53 14.34
CA ASP A 97 -5.92 -14.86 13.74
C ASP A 97 -5.00 -14.96 12.50
N GLY A 98 -4.24 -13.88 12.18
CA GLY A 98 -3.30 -13.84 11.06
C GLY A 98 -3.94 -13.62 9.69
N ARG A 99 -5.25 -13.37 9.62
CA ARG A 99 -5.97 -13.03 8.39
C ARG A 99 -6.03 -11.53 8.18
N ILE A 100 -6.48 -11.11 7.00
CA ILE A 100 -6.77 -9.71 6.74
C ILE A 100 -7.84 -9.21 7.72
N ASP A 101 -7.58 -8.10 8.40
CA ASP A 101 -8.58 -7.40 9.19
C ASP A 101 -9.55 -6.67 8.25
N THR A 102 -10.66 -7.35 7.95
CA THR A 102 -11.67 -6.81 7.04
C THR A 102 -12.41 -5.61 7.65
N ASN A 103 -12.54 -5.52 8.98
CA ASN A 103 -13.16 -4.37 9.62
C ASN A 103 -12.29 -3.13 9.43
N ALA A 104 -10.98 -3.24 9.68
CA ALA A 104 -10.05 -2.15 9.42
C ALA A 104 -10.04 -1.75 7.93
N LEU A 105 -10.00 -2.72 7.03
CA LEU A 105 -10.03 -2.46 5.58
C LEU A 105 -11.31 -1.71 5.17
N GLU A 106 -12.48 -2.13 5.64
CA GLU A 106 -13.76 -1.47 5.35
C GLU A 106 -13.83 -0.06 5.92
N ASN A 107 -13.26 0.17 7.11
CA ASN A 107 -13.11 1.51 7.68
C ASN A 107 -12.25 2.40 6.76
N PHE A 108 -11.09 1.92 6.32
CA PHE A 108 -10.21 2.67 5.41
C PHE A 108 -10.89 2.96 4.06
N ILE A 109 -11.61 1.98 3.49
CA ILE A 109 -12.41 2.16 2.29
C ILE A 109 -13.46 3.27 2.48
N SER A 110 -14.12 3.31 3.62
CA SER A 110 -15.18 4.29 3.91
C SER A 110 -14.69 5.74 3.92
N VAL A 111 -13.40 5.97 4.22
CA VAL A 111 -12.80 7.30 4.38
C VAL A 111 -11.84 7.71 3.26
N ARG A 112 -11.49 6.79 2.34
CA ARG A 112 -10.50 7.03 1.27
C ARG A 112 -10.93 8.02 0.19
N GLY A 113 -12.23 8.37 0.12
CA GLY A 113 -12.76 9.13 -1.03
C GLY A 113 -12.67 8.35 -2.33
N ASN A 114 -11.98 8.90 -3.34
CA ASN A 114 -11.77 8.27 -4.64
C ASN A 114 -10.36 7.68 -4.81
N MET A 115 -9.54 7.65 -3.76
CA MET A 115 -8.19 7.11 -3.83
C MET A 115 -8.20 5.60 -4.05
N ASP A 116 -7.28 5.11 -4.86
CA ASP A 116 -7.02 3.68 -5.01
C ASP A 116 -6.30 3.11 -3.78
N ILE A 117 -6.44 1.82 -3.57
CA ILE A 117 -5.76 1.11 -2.48
C ILE A 117 -4.70 0.15 -3.04
N THR A 118 -3.48 0.26 -2.53
CA THR A 118 -2.45 -0.77 -2.58
C THR A 118 -2.43 -1.48 -1.23
N PHE A 119 -2.63 -2.80 -1.22
CA PHE A 119 -2.41 -3.60 -0.02
C PHE A 119 -0.94 -3.99 0.05
N HIS A 120 -0.23 -3.49 1.08
CA HIS A 120 1.22 -3.61 1.19
C HIS A 120 1.67 -5.01 1.66
N LYS A 121 2.97 -5.15 1.99
CA LYS A 121 3.61 -6.40 2.43
C LYS A 121 3.04 -7.07 3.69
N ALA A 122 2.00 -6.53 4.34
CA ALA A 122 1.20 -7.29 5.29
C ALA A 122 0.61 -8.55 4.63
N PHE A 123 0.47 -8.55 3.30
CA PHE A 123 0.06 -9.71 2.53
C PHE A 123 1.05 -10.87 2.70
N ASP A 124 2.36 -10.60 2.69
CA ASP A 124 3.40 -11.62 2.86
C ASP A 124 3.43 -12.26 4.26
N ALA A 125 2.76 -11.64 5.24
CA ALA A 125 2.63 -12.15 6.60
C ALA A 125 1.35 -12.98 6.83
N LEU A 126 0.55 -13.21 5.80
CA LEU A 126 -0.64 -14.09 5.88
C LEU A 126 -0.23 -15.56 5.96
N ASP A 127 -1.00 -16.36 6.69
CA ASP A 127 -0.83 -17.81 6.72
C ASP A 127 -1.22 -18.47 5.39
N ASP A 128 -2.19 -17.91 4.67
CA ASP A 128 -2.67 -18.39 3.37
C ASP A 128 -2.84 -17.20 2.39
N HIS A 129 -1.89 -17.07 1.47
CA HIS A 129 -1.86 -16.00 0.48
C HIS A 129 -2.99 -16.12 -0.57
N PHE A 130 -3.42 -17.35 -0.92
CA PHE A 130 -4.50 -17.54 -1.88
C PHE A 130 -5.86 -17.16 -1.29
N GLU A 131 -6.10 -17.49 -0.01
CA GLU A 131 -7.28 -17.01 0.72
C GLU A 131 -7.24 -15.48 0.88
N GLY A 132 -6.05 -14.92 1.17
CA GLY A 132 -5.84 -13.47 1.24
C GLY A 132 -6.16 -12.78 -0.09
N LEU A 133 -5.65 -13.31 -1.20
CA LEU A 133 -5.96 -12.81 -2.54
C LEU A 133 -7.46 -12.85 -2.83
N LYS A 134 -8.12 -13.99 -2.61
CA LYS A 134 -9.57 -14.12 -2.79
C LYS A 134 -10.37 -13.17 -1.91
N MET A 135 -9.87 -12.85 -0.72
CA MET A 135 -10.50 -11.87 0.16
C MET A 135 -10.38 -10.46 -0.43
N LEU A 136 -9.18 -10.05 -0.84
CA LEU A 136 -8.95 -8.71 -1.43
C LEU A 136 -9.68 -8.51 -2.75
N LEU A 137 -9.86 -9.56 -3.55
CA LEU A 137 -10.63 -9.50 -4.79
C LEU A 137 -12.12 -9.16 -4.60
N LYS A 138 -12.66 -9.21 -3.39
CA LYS A 138 -14.03 -8.75 -3.09
C LYS A 138 -14.15 -7.24 -2.98
N TYR A 139 -13.01 -6.53 -2.90
CA TYR A 139 -12.94 -5.08 -2.73
C TYR A 139 -12.40 -4.43 -4.00
N PRO A 140 -13.26 -3.91 -4.86
CA PRO A 140 -12.85 -3.31 -6.14
C PRO A 140 -11.98 -2.06 -5.98
N GLU A 141 -11.90 -1.51 -4.78
CA GLU A 141 -11.03 -0.39 -4.41
C GLU A 141 -9.56 -0.78 -4.30
N VAL A 142 -9.27 -2.05 -3.99
CA VAL A 142 -7.91 -2.59 -3.97
C VAL A 142 -7.46 -2.82 -5.40
N LYS A 143 -6.49 -2.05 -5.87
CA LYS A 143 -5.97 -2.12 -7.25
C LYS A 143 -4.64 -2.84 -7.34
N THR A 144 -3.87 -2.83 -6.26
CA THR A 144 -2.53 -3.44 -6.23
C THR A 144 -2.33 -4.22 -4.93
N ILE A 145 -1.67 -5.35 -5.02
CA ILE A 145 -1.12 -6.09 -3.88
C ILE A 145 0.39 -6.10 -4.03
N LEU A 146 1.11 -5.49 -3.09
CA LEU A 146 2.56 -5.51 -3.02
C LEU A 146 2.99 -6.75 -2.25
N THR A 147 3.68 -7.65 -2.94
CA THR A 147 4.08 -8.95 -2.37
C THR A 147 5.40 -9.45 -2.90
N SER A 148 6.15 -10.11 -2.05
CA SER A 148 7.34 -10.90 -2.43
C SER A 148 7.00 -12.39 -2.63
N GLY A 149 5.72 -12.74 -2.60
CA GLY A 149 5.24 -14.13 -2.66
C GLY A 149 5.27 -14.85 -1.32
N GLY A 150 5.54 -14.12 -0.21
CA GLY A 150 5.62 -14.67 1.14
C GLY A 150 6.86 -14.19 1.89
N PRO A 151 7.15 -14.74 3.07
CA PRO A 151 8.32 -14.38 3.85
C PRO A 151 9.63 -14.57 3.06
N GLY A 152 10.53 -13.60 3.15
CA GLY A 152 11.81 -13.58 2.41
C GLY A 152 11.76 -12.70 1.15
N GLY A 153 12.64 -12.99 0.21
CA GLY A 153 12.74 -12.23 -1.05
C GLY A 153 12.00 -12.88 -2.22
N VAL A 154 11.79 -12.11 -3.27
CA VAL A 154 11.16 -12.59 -4.53
C VAL A 154 11.86 -13.83 -5.08
N THR A 155 13.19 -13.88 -4.99
CA THR A 155 13.99 -15.04 -5.47
C THR A 155 13.68 -16.33 -4.71
N ASP A 156 13.34 -16.23 -3.42
CA ASP A 156 13.04 -17.38 -2.58
C ASP A 156 11.61 -17.90 -2.82
N ASN A 157 10.71 -17.01 -3.26
CA ASN A 157 9.29 -17.26 -3.42
C ASN A 157 8.81 -17.26 -4.87
N PHE A 158 9.72 -17.29 -5.85
CA PHE A 158 9.40 -17.08 -7.27
C PHE A 158 8.26 -17.97 -7.78
N GLU A 159 8.31 -19.28 -7.53
CA GLU A 159 7.27 -20.22 -7.97
C GLU A 159 5.90 -19.95 -7.31
N HIS A 160 5.91 -19.48 -6.05
CA HIS A 160 4.69 -19.14 -5.34
C HIS A 160 4.10 -17.84 -5.87
N LEU A 161 4.95 -16.85 -6.09
CA LEU A 161 4.55 -15.57 -6.68
C LEU A 161 3.96 -15.76 -8.09
N GLU A 162 4.59 -16.60 -8.94
CA GLU A 162 4.06 -16.91 -10.27
C GLU A 162 2.64 -17.50 -10.20
N LYS A 163 2.35 -18.38 -9.23
CA LYS A 163 1.02 -18.92 -9.02
C LYS A 163 0.02 -17.87 -8.57
N LEU A 164 0.43 -16.97 -7.64
CA LEU A 164 -0.42 -15.86 -7.19
C LEU A 164 -0.74 -14.91 -8.34
N MET A 165 0.26 -14.55 -9.16
CA MET A 165 0.07 -13.70 -10.34
C MET A 165 -0.90 -14.33 -11.33
N LYS A 166 -0.79 -15.63 -11.57
CA LYS A 166 -1.71 -16.36 -12.44
C LYS A 166 -3.14 -16.38 -11.91
N GLU A 167 -3.34 -16.50 -10.60
CA GLU A 167 -4.67 -16.45 -9.98
C GLU A 167 -5.26 -15.02 -10.04
N ALA A 168 -4.40 -14.00 -10.02
CA ALA A 168 -4.81 -12.60 -10.17
C ALA A 168 -5.02 -12.19 -11.65
N GLU A 169 -4.57 -13.00 -12.61
CA GLU A 169 -4.72 -12.73 -14.05
C GLU A 169 -6.21 -12.58 -14.39
N ASP A 170 -6.54 -11.61 -15.22
CA ASP A 170 -7.92 -11.26 -15.58
C ASP A 170 -8.81 -10.70 -14.44
N THR A 171 -8.22 -10.34 -13.31
CA THR A 171 -8.92 -9.63 -12.22
C THR A 171 -8.69 -8.11 -12.31
N HIS A 172 -9.29 -7.36 -11.37
CA HIS A 172 -9.08 -5.91 -11.24
C HIS A 172 -7.84 -5.55 -10.41
N VAL A 173 -7.13 -6.53 -9.88
CA VAL A 173 -5.94 -6.37 -9.01
C VAL A 173 -4.69 -6.68 -9.80
N THR A 174 -3.66 -5.85 -9.64
CA THR A 174 -2.29 -6.14 -10.09
C THR A 174 -1.44 -6.56 -8.89
N THR A 175 -0.54 -7.52 -9.12
CA THR A 175 0.49 -7.93 -8.14
C THR A 175 1.81 -7.29 -8.53
N GLY A 176 2.47 -6.64 -7.58
CA GLY A 176 3.74 -5.95 -7.76
C GLY A 176 4.73 -6.32 -6.67
#